data_e1b3917d0769ccbdf7e5e25c83432f17
#
_entry.id   e1b3917d0769ccbdf7e5e25c83432f17
#
_cell.length_a   1.000
_cell.length_b   1.000
_cell.length_c   1.000
_cell.angle_alpha   90.00
_cell.angle_beta   90.00
_cell.angle_gamma   90.00
#
_symmetry.space_group_name_H-M   'P 1'
#
loop_
_entity.id
_entity.type
_entity.pdbx_description
1 polymer ?
#
loop_
_entity_poly.entity_id
_entity_poly.type
_entity_poly.pdbx_seq_one_letter_code
_entity_poly.pdbx_strand_id
1 'polypeptide(L)'
;WLIDNGHLADYRAFAPSSPDLTALHTRMGDYVANEVDELMDKSVIIGDMVRDYRQYAAGLRAVYFCTSIKHSQHVADAFNSAGIAAMHLDGQSQTWERRAAAQAMAKGDLQVFTNVDLFGEGYDLSAQAGVDVPIQCVGMARPTQSLGMFMQQAGRMLRPWDGKSVLLDHAGNVSKHGLPDDDREWSLEGVKKKPVEIVYCQGCGAA
;
A
#
# COMPACT_ATOMS: atom_id res chain seq x y z
N TRP A 1 -9.30 17.77 9.35
CA TRP A 1 -8.72 18.48 10.51
C TRP A 1 -7.26 18.06 10.79
N LEU A 2 -6.94 16.76 10.92
CA LEU A 2 -5.57 16.30 11.22
C LEU A 2 -4.57 16.66 10.12
N ILE A 3 -4.97 16.51 8.85
CA ILE A 3 -4.16 16.89 7.69
C ILE A 3 -4.03 18.41 7.61
N ASP A 4 -5.13 19.15 7.70
CA ASP A 4 -5.15 20.62 7.58
C ASP A 4 -4.31 21.32 8.67
N ASN A 5 -4.15 20.66 9.83
CA ASN A 5 -3.33 21.14 10.95
C ASN A 5 -1.91 20.53 10.99
N GLY A 6 -1.51 19.77 9.98
CA GLY A 6 -0.16 19.21 9.86
C GLY A 6 0.15 18.06 10.83
N HIS A 7 -0.86 17.47 11.47
CA HIS A 7 -0.68 16.30 12.33
C HIS A 7 -0.55 15.01 11.54
N LEU A 8 -1.07 15.00 10.31
CA LEU A 8 -0.90 13.92 9.32
C LEU A 8 -0.39 14.52 8.01
N ALA A 9 0.37 13.74 7.25
CA ALA A 9 0.82 14.14 5.92
C ALA A 9 -0.36 14.29 4.96
N ASP A 10 -0.34 15.33 4.14
CA ASP A 10 -1.21 15.44 2.98
C ASP A 10 -0.81 14.38 1.93
N TYR A 11 -1.76 13.94 1.11
CA TYR A 11 -1.50 12.88 0.15
C TYR A 11 -2.26 13.05 -1.17
N ARG A 12 -1.86 12.28 -2.18
CA ARG A 12 -2.58 12.08 -3.43
C ARG A 12 -2.86 10.60 -3.60
N ALA A 13 -4.07 10.26 -4.01
CA ALA A 13 -4.45 8.89 -4.31
C ALA A 13 -4.57 8.69 -5.83
N PHE A 14 -4.03 7.58 -6.33
CA PHE A 14 -4.12 7.16 -7.70
C PHE A 14 -4.58 5.71 -7.76
N ALA A 15 -5.60 5.44 -8.55
CA ALA A 15 -6.11 4.09 -8.83
C ALA A 15 -6.20 3.89 -10.35
N PRO A 16 -5.05 3.86 -11.06
CA PRO A 16 -5.00 3.86 -12.51
C PRO A 16 -5.52 2.57 -13.15
N SER A 17 -5.50 1.48 -12.40
CA SER A 17 -6.05 0.19 -12.81
C SER A 17 -6.67 -0.51 -11.61
N SER A 18 -7.80 -1.18 -11.84
CA SER A 18 -8.48 -1.98 -10.81
C SER A 18 -8.76 -3.35 -11.38
N PRO A 19 -8.34 -4.44 -10.70
CA PRO A 19 -8.65 -5.79 -11.16
C PRO A 19 -10.15 -6.05 -11.05
N ASP A 20 -10.68 -6.92 -11.89
CA ASP A 20 -12.05 -7.39 -11.75
C ASP A 20 -12.15 -8.38 -10.58
N LEU A 21 -12.76 -7.93 -9.50
CA LEU A 21 -12.94 -8.69 -8.26
C LEU A 21 -14.27 -9.47 -8.21
N THR A 22 -15.12 -9.37 -9.24
CA THR A 22 -16.49 -9.92 -9.23
C THR A 22 -16.53 -11.44 -9.13
N ALA A 23 -15.50 -12.11 -9.63
CA ALA A 23 -15.36 -13.58 -9.58
C ALA A 23 -14.78 -14.11 -8.27
N LEU A 24 -14.28 -13.23 -7.36
CA LEU A 24 -13.66 -13.66 -6.12
C LEU A 24 -14.70 -14.04 -5.06
N HIS A 25 -14.48 -15.19 -4.43
CA HIS A 25 -15.29 -15.61 -3.29
C HIS A 25 -14.81 -14.94 -1.99
N THR A 26 -15.71 -14.85 -1.02
CA THR A 26 -15.41 -14.32 0.31
C THR A 26 -15.54 -15.42 1.35
N ARG A 27 -14.61 -15.43 2.33
CA ARG A 27 -14.61 -16.34 3.46
C ARG A 27 -14.15 -15.60 4.71
N MET A 28 -14.85 -15.80 5.84
CA MET A 28 -14.53 -15.16 7.12
C MET A 28 -14.40 -13.62 7.05
N GLY A 29 -15.18 -12.99 6.15
CA GLY A 29 -15.22 -11.53 6.04
C GLY A 29 -14.16 -10.90 5.14
N ASP A 30 -13.29 -11.70 4.48
CA ASP A 30 -12.37 -11.20 3.46
C ASP A 30 -12.37 -12.13 2.22
N TYR A 31 -11.67 -11.74 1.17
CA TYR A 31 -11.53 -12.55 -0.04
C TYR A 31 -10.74 -13.84 0.22
N VAL A 32 -11.02 -14.89 -0.57
CA VAL A 32 -10.28 -16.15 -0.52
C VAL A 32 -8.85 -15.92 -1.02
N ALA A 33 -7.87 -16.17 -0.15
CA ALA A 33 -6.47 -15.78 -0.38
C ALA A 33 -5.86 -16.34 -1.68
N ASN A 34 -6.12 -17.61 -2.02
CA ASN A 34 -5.57 -18.21 -3.25
C ASN A 34 -6.14 -17.56 -4.51
N GLU A 35 -7.43 -17.24 -4.53
CA GLU A 35 -8.07 -16.59 -5.70
C GLU A 35 -7.53 -15.17 -5.90
N VAL A 36 -7.31 -14.44 -4.80
CA VAL A 36 -6.70 -13.12 -4.83
C VAL A 36 -5.27 -13.19 -5.34
N ASP A 37 -4.49 -14.18 -4.87
CA ASP A 37 -3.10 -14.35 -5.27
C ASP A 37 -2.98 -14.65 -6.79
N GLU A 38 -3.79 -15.57 -7.30
CA GLU A 38 -3.85 -15.89 -8.74
C GLU A 38 -4.25 -14.67 -9.59
N LEU A 39 -5.12 -13.80 -9.08
CA LEU A 39 -5.52 -12.59 -9.78
C LEU A 39 -4.41 -11.54 -9.78
N MET A 40 -3.80 -11.28 -8.63
CA MET A 40 -2.88 -10.15 -8.42
C MET A 40 -1.45 -10.47 -8.88
N ASP A 41 -1.02 -11.74 -8.86
CA ASP A 41 0.32 -12.19 -9.29
C ASP A 41 0.48 -12.28 -10.83
N LYS A 42 -0.32 -11.50 -11.57
CA LYS A 42 -0.20 -11.42 -13.03
C LYS A 42 0.87 -10.40 -13.42
N SER A 43 1.72 -10.77 -14.37
CA SER A 43 2.83 -9.91 -14.84
C SER A 43 2.38 -8.53 -15.32
N VAL A 44 1.17 -8.41 -15.88
CA VAL A 44 0.60 -7.12 -16.32
C VAL A 44 0.32 -6.22 -15.13
N ILE A 45 -0.31 -6.74 -14.06
CA ILE A 45 -0.63 -5.96 -12.85
C ILE A 45 0.66 -5.54 -12.14
N ILE A 46 1.64 -6.44 -12.03
CA ILE A 46 2.94 -6.14 -11.44
C ILE A 46 3.69 -5.09 -12.27
N GLY A 47 3.65 -5.19 -13.59
CA GLY A 47 4.23 -4.20 -14.49
C GLY A 47 3.59 -2.81 -14.34
N ASP A 48 2.28 -2.76 -14.14
CA ASP A 48 1.56 -1.53 -13.86
C ASP A 48 2.01 -0.90 -12.53
N MET A 49 2.24 -1.69 -11.48
CA MET A 49 2.75 -1.18 -10.20
C MET A 49 4.10 -0.44 -10.37
N VAL A 50 5.02 -1.01 -11.14
CA VAL A 50 6.33 -0.40 -11.41
C VAL A 50 6.19 0.87 -12.25
N ARG A 51 5.36 0.84 -13.30
CA ARG A 51 5.08 2.00 -14.16
C ARG A 51 4.50 3.15 -13.33
N ASP A 52 3.51 2.88 -12.52
CA ASP A 52 2.77 3.88 -11.78
C ASP A 52 3.61 4.46 -10.63
N TYR A 53 4.44 3.65 -9.98
CA TYR A 53 5.44 4.16 -9.04
C TYR A 53 6.39 5.16 -9.74
N ARG A 54 6.91 4.81 -10.93
CA ARG A 54 7.77 5.72 -11.71
C ARG A 54 7.08 7.02 -12.08
N GLN A 55 5.79 6.94 -12.39
CA GLN A 55 5.02 8.10 -12.84
C GLN A 55 4.61 9.02 -11.69
N TYR A 56 4.20 8.46 -10.54
CA TYR A 56 3.53 9.22 -9.48
C TYR A 56 4.33 9.31 -8.17
N ALA A 57 5.28 8.41 -7.95
CA ALA A 57 5.99 8.26 -6.69
C ALA A 57 7.51 8.05 -6.84
N ALA A 58 8.09 8.40 -8.01
CA ALA A 58 9.51 8.19 -8.26
C ALA A 58 10.39 8.80 -7.16
N GLY A 59 11.28 7.98 -6.59
CA GLY A 59 12.22 8.39 -5.54
C GLY A 59 11.62 8.43 -4.13
N LEU A 60 10.31 8.24 -3.97
CA LEU A 60 9.68 8.16 -2.65
C LEU A 60 9.93 6.78 -2.00
N ARG A 61 10.08 6.77 -0.69
CA ARG A 61 10.15 5.54 0.09
C ARG A 61 8.77 4.87 0.12
N ALA A 62 8.68 3.68 -0.46
CA ALA A 62 7.41 3.00 -0.68
C ALA A 62 7.31 1.67 0.07
N VAL A 63 6.08 1.33 0.49
CA VAL A 63 5.71 0.01 0.99
C VAL A 63 4.57 -0.54 0.15
N TYR A 64 4.74 -1.73 -0.43
CA TYR A 64 3.70 -2.45 -1.15
C TYR A 64 3.15 -3.60 -0.31
N PHE A 65 1.83 -3.62 -0.11
CA PHE A 65 1.10 -4.67 0.59
C PHE A 65 0.62 -5.72 -0.40
N CYS A 66 1.23 -6.90 -0.36
CA CYS A 66 1.01 -7.98 -1.31
C CYS A 66 0.13 -9.10 -0.74
N THR A 67 -0.36 -9.99 -1.60
CA THR A 67 -1.30 -11.06 -1.27
C THR A 67 -0.62 -12.27 -0.66
N SER A 68 0.57 -12.62 -1.14
CA SER A 68 1.37 -13.76 -0.70
C SER A 68 2.86 -13.44 -0.71
N ILE A 69 3.66 -14.27 -0.05
CA ILE A 69 5.14 -14.16 -0.07
C ILE A 69 5.64 -14.23 -1.51
N LYS A 70 5.12 -15.17 -2.31
CA LYS A 70 5.47 -15.33 -3.72
C LYS A 70 5.17 -14.06 -4.52
N HIS A 71 3.95 -13.53 -4.42
CA HIS A 71 3.57 -12.28 -5.08
C HIS A 71 4.47 -11.12 -4.65
N SER A 72 4.75 -11.00 -3.35
CA SER A 72 5.62 -9.95 -2.80
C SER A 72 7.06 -10.05 -3.36
N GLN A 73 7.60 -11.26 -3.53
CA GLN A 73 8.91 -11.48 -4.15
C GLN A 73 8.87 -11.09 -5.63
N HIS A 74 7.85 -11.50 -6.39
CA HIS A 74 7.69 -11.13 -7.81
C HIS A 74 7.60 -9.60 -7.99
N VAL A 75 6.88 -8.91 -7.11
CA VAL A 75 6.82 -7.44 -7.13
C VAL A 75 8.20 -6.83 -6.87
N ALA A 76 8.94 -7.31 -5.85
CA ALA A 76 10.30 -6.83 -5.58
C ALA A 76 11.25 -7.07 -6.76
N ASP A 77 11.18 -8.24 -7.39
CA ASP A 77 12.00 -8.60 -8.56
C ASP A 77 11.68 -7.70 -9.77
N ALA A 78 10.42 -7.37 -9.98
CA ALA A 78 10.01 -6.45 -11.04
C ALA A 78 10.55 -5.03 -10.82
N PHE A 79 10.50 -4.52 -9.60
CA PHE A 79 11.12 -3.24 -9.25
C PHE A 79 12.64 -3.26 -9.48
N ASN A 80 13.33 -4.30 -9.00
CA ASN A 80 14.78 -4.46 -9.19
C ASN A 80 15.15 -4.57 -10.66
N SER A 81 14.39 -5.32 -11.46
CA SER A 81 14.59 -5.43 -12.92
C SER A 81 14.40 -4.09 -13.63
N ALA A 82 13.60 -3.22 -13.05
CA ALA A 82 13.40 -1.86 -13.52
C ALA A 82 14.44 -0.85 -12.99
N GLY A 83 15.46 -1.29 -12.24
CA GLY A 83 16.49 -0.43 -11.66
C GLY A 83 16.05 0.35 -10.42
N ILE A 84 14.98 -0.07 -9.76
CA ILE A 84 14.47 0.52 -8.51
C ILE A 84 14.78 -0.47 -7.39
N ALA A 85 15.65 -0.10 -6.45
CA ALA A 85 16.08 -0.97 -5.39
C ALA A 85 14.89 -1.36 -4.49
N ALA A 86 14.55 -2.65 -4.48
CA ALA A 86 13.41 -3.20 -3.75
C ALA A 86 13.79 -4.46 -2.97
N MET A 87 13.11 -4.70 -1.85
CA MET A 87 13.32 -5.86 -1.00
C MET A 87 11.99 -6.38 -0.44
N HIS A 88 11.81 -7.71 -0.53
CA HIS A 88 10.73 -8.38 0.18
C HIS A 88 11.08 -8.57 1.66
N LEU A 89 10.11 -8.30 2.54
CA LEU A 89 10.18 -8.61 3.97
C LEU A 89 8.85 -9.24 4.42
N ASP A 90 8.94 -10.23 5.30
CA ASP A 90 7.79 -10.90 5.90
C ASP A 90 8.00 -11.21 7.39
N GLY A 91 7.03 -11.91 7.99
CA GLY A 91 7.09 -12.33 9.38
C GLY A 91 8.26 -13.28 9.70
N GLN A 92 8.82 -13.99 8.71
CA GLN A 92 9.92 -14.93 8.86
C GLN A 92 11.30 -14.26 8.69
N SER A 93 11.36 -13.05 8.11
CA SER A 93 12.61 -12.29 7.96
C SER A 93 13.27 -12.07 9.32
N GLN A 94 14.57 -12.32 9.42
CA GLN A 94 15.32 -12.20 10.67
C GLN A 94 15.40 -10.73 11.14
N THR A 95 15.51 -10.52 12.44
CA THR A 95 15.57 -9.16 13.01
C THR A 95 16.72 -8.33 12.44
N TRP A 96 17.87 -8.95 12.19
CA TRP A 96 19.02 -8.26 11.61
C TRP A 96 18.79 -7.87 10.13
N GLU A 97 18.06 -8.70 9.36
CA GLU A 97 17.68 -8.39 7.97
C GLU A 97 16.74 -7.20 7.93
N ARG A 98 15.71 -7.21 8.78
CA ARG A 98 14.76 -6.09 8.90
C ARG A 98 15.45 -4.79 9.29
N ARG A 99 16.41 -4.87 10.22
CA ARG A 99 17.20 -3.71 10.64
C ARG A 99 18.11 -3.20 9.52
N ALA A 100 18.82 -4.08 8.84
CA ALA A 100 19.69 -3.72 7.72
C ALA A 100 18.90 -3.07 6.59
N ALA A 101 17.75 -3.63 6.25
CA ALA A 101 16.84 -3.10 5.23
C ALA A 101 16.30 -1.71 5.62
N ALA A 102 15.88 -1.51 6.87
CA ALA A 102 15.43 -0.22 7.37
C ALA A 102 16.54 0.85 7.29
N GLN A 103 17.78 0.48 7.62
CA GLN A 103 18.95 1.36 7.51
C GLN A 103 19.28 1.68 6.04
N ALA A 104 19.14 0.71 5.13
CA ALA A 104 19.33 0.94 3.70
C ALA A 104 18.27 1.91 3.14
N MET A 105 17.00 1.78 3.57
CA MET A 105 15.95 2.73 3.20
C MET A 105 16.19 4.13 3.79
N ALA A 106 16.70 4.22 5.02
CA ALA A 106 17.06 5.50 5.63
C ALA A 106 18.14 6.25 4.82
N LYS A 107 19.13 5.50 4.29
CA LYS A 107 20.23 6.05 3.46
C LYS A 107 19.82 6.34 2.01
N GLY A 108 18.67 5.83 1.55
CA GLY A 108 18.24 5.92 0.15
C GLY A 108 18.81 4.81 -0.74
N ASP A 109 19.52 3.83 -0.20
CA ASP A 109 20.04 2.67 -0.93
C ASP A 109 18.91 1.69 -1.29
N LEU A 110 17.79 1.74 -0.57
CA LEU A 110 16.60 0.97 -0.80
C LEU A 110 15.40 1.92 -0.92
N GLN A 111 14.56 1.73 -1.93
CA GLN A 111 13.41 2.61 -2.20
C GLN A 111 12.07 1.95 -1.90
N VAL A 112 11.96 0.63 -2.12
CA VAL A 112 10.69 -0.09 -2.06
C VAL A 112 10.81 -1.29 -1.12
N PHE A 113 9.88 -1.38 -0.16
CA PHE A 113 9.59 -2.63 0.51
C PHE A 113 8.34 -3.27 -0.07
N THR A 114 8.41 -4.57 -0.31
CA THR A 114 7.22 -5.38 -0.55
C THR A 114 7.03 -6.33 0.63
N ASN A 115 5.79 -6.53 1.07
CA ASN A 115 5.54 -7.32 2.26
C ASN A 115 4.19 -8.03 2.24
N VAL A 116 4.06 -9.02 3.15
CA VAL A 116 2.80 -9.68 3.49
C VAL A 116 2.62 -9.57 5.00
N ASP A 117 1.59 -8.83 5.42
CA ASP A 117 1.15 -8.64 6.81
C ASP A 117 2.20 -8.07 7.81
N LEU A 118 3.48 -7.90 7.41
CA LEU A 118 4.54 -7.43 8.32
C LEU A 118 4.31 -6.00 8.81
N PHE A 119 3.92 -5.10 7.90
CA PHE A 119 3.67 -3.69 8.21
C PHE A 119 2.25 -3.44 8.75
N GLY A 120 1.46 -4.51 8.96
CA GLY A 120 0.13 -4.44 9.57
C GLY A 120 0.20 -4.10 11.05
N GLU A 121 0.86 -4.93 11.86
CA GLU A 121 0.89 -4.79 13.30
C GLU A 121 2.31 -4.59 13.84
N GLY A 122 2.52 -3.47 14.55
CA GLY A 122 3.68 -3.25 15.41
C GLY A 122 5.05 -3.07 14.74
N TYR A 123 5.18 -3.18 13.43
CA TYR A 123 6.44 -2.92 12.76
C TYR A 123 6.66 -1.41 12.56
N ASP A 124 7.65 -0.86 13.25
CA ASP A 124 8.09 0.54 13.10
C ASP A 124 9.44 0.59 12.39
N LEU A 125 9.42 1.12 11.17
CA LEU A 125 10.60 1.25 10.32
C LEU A 125 11.64 2.19 10.93
N SER A 126 11.20 3.31 11.52
CA SER A 126 12.08 4.29 12.17
C SER A 126 12.77 3.69 13.40
N ALA A 127 12.04 2.91 14.21
CA ALA A 127 12.61 2.22 15.35
C ALA A 127 13.67 1.18 14.92
N GLN A 128 13.45 0.48 13.80
CA GLN A 128 14.43 -0.46 13.25
C GLN A 128 15.68 0.24 12.69
N ALA A 129 15.48 1.36 12.00
CA ALA A 129 16.58 2.15 11.44
C ALA A 129 17.39 2.91 12.50
N GLY A 130 16.79 3.27 13.62
CA GLY A 130 17.35 4.16 14.66
C GLY A 130 17.31 5.65 14.27
N VAL A 131 16.62 5.98 13.20
CA VAL A 131 16.38 7.35 12.70
C VAL A 131 14.98 7.44 12.12
N ASP A 132 14.45 8.65 11.97
CA ASP A 132 13.12 8.81 11.37
C ASP A 132 13.14 8.46 9.87
N VAL A 133 12.28 7.51 9.48
CA VAL A 133 12.14 7.01 8.10
C VAL A 133 10.65 6.98 7.76
N PRO A 134 10.05 8.11 7.40
CA PRO A 134 8.64 8.14 7.02
C PRO A 134 8.43 7.37 5.71
N ILE A 135 7.38 6.56 5.66
CA ILE A 135 6.86 5.97 4.43
C ILE A 135 6.14 7.09 3.68
N GLN A 136 6.53 7.30 2.44
CA GLN A 136 6.05 8.40 1.60
C GLN A 136 5.09 7.92 0.50
N CYS A 137 5.12 6.60 0.22
CA CYS A 137 4.21 5.98 -0.73
C CYS A 137 3.70 4.64 -0.19
N VAL A 138 2.42 4.39 -0.36
CA VAL A 138 1.80 3.08 -0.11
C VAL A 138 1.25 2.53 -1.42
N GLY A 139 1.71 1.35 -1.81
CA GLY A 139 1.16 0.57 -2.91
C GLY A 139 0.22 -0.52 -2.38
N MET A 140 -1.04 -0.46 -2.74
CA MET A 140 -2.02 -1.48 -2.41
C MET A 140 -2.09 -2.51 -3.52
N ALA A 141 -1.45 -3.65 -3.31
CA ALA A 141 -1.42 -4.80 -4.21
C ALA A 141 -2.25 -5.99 -3.67
N ARG A 142 -3.03 -5.77 -2.60
CA ARG A 142 -3.94 -6.73 -1.99
C ARG A 142 -5.34 -6.12 -1.84
N PRO A 143 -6.35 -6.64 -2.58
CA PRO A 143 -7.73 -6.29 -2.31
C PRO A 143 -8.17 -6.81 -0.95
N THR A 144 -8.94 -6.02 -0.22
CA THR A 144 -9.51 -6.43 1.08
C THR A 144 -10.96 -6.02 1.25
N GLN A 145 -11.72 -6.83 1.97
CA GLN A 145 -13.07 -6.51 2.42
C GLN A 145 -13.04 -5.70 3.73
N SER A 146 -11.91 -5.71 4.45
CA SER A 146 -11.75 -5.09 5.76
C SER A 146 -11.38 -3.62 5.64
N LEU A 147 -12.29 -2.73 6.06
CA LEU A 147 -11.99 -1.29 6.20
C LEU A 147 -10.83 -1.05 7.18
N GLY A 148 -10.78 -1.81 8.28
CA GLY A 148 -9.71 -1.68 9.27
C GLY A 148 -8.33 -1.97 8.68
N MET A 149 -8.21 -3.04 7.87
CA MET A 149 -6.96 -3.37 7.17
C MET A 149 -6.58 -2.28 6.17
N PHE A 150 -7.54 -1.81 5.35
CA PHE A 150 -7.31 -0.72 4.41
C PHE A 150 -6.78 0.54 5.12
N MET A 151 -7.44 0.96 6.20
CA MET A 151 -7.05 2.15 6.97
C MET A 151 -5.68 1.99 7.63
N GLN A 152 -5.35 0.80 8.12
CA GLN A 152 -4.06 0.49 8.73
C GLN A 152 -2.93 0.56 7.70
N GLN A 153 -3.14 0.02 6.51
CA GLN A 153 -2.17 0.07 5.41
C GLN A 153 -1.99 1.50 4.90
N ALA A 154 -3.08 2.22 4.59
CA ALA A 154 -3.02 3.61 4.15
C ALA A 154 -2.39 4.52 5.22
N GLY A 155 -2.70 4.31 6.49
CA GLY A 155 -2.16 5.07 7.61
C GLY A 155 -0.62 5.08 7.68
N ARG A 156 0.06 4.11 7.07
CA ARG A 156 1.53 4.07 7.05
C ARG A 156 2.17 5.26 6.34
N MET A 157 1.50 5.82 5.33
CA MET A 157 2.02 7.00 4.60
C MET A 157 1.61 8.33 5.22
N LEU A 158 0.73 8.33 6.23
CA LEU A 158 0.20 9.56 6.82
C LEU A 158 1.08 10.15 7.93
N ARG A 159 2.23 9.54 8.26
CA ARG A 159 3.22 10.16 9.16
C ARG A 159 3.75 11.44 8.53
N PRO A 160 3.74 12.58 9.24
CA PRO A 160 4.18 13.87 8.70
C PRO A 160 5.63 13.83 8.18
N TRP A 161 5.85 14.45 7.03
CA TRP A 161 7.15 14.69 6.44
C TRP A 161 7.06 15.93 5.52
N ASP A 162 8.17 16.42 5.02
CA ASP A 162 8.20 17.60 4.14
C ASP A 162 7.83 17.22 2.70
N GLY A 163 6.53 17.03 2.45
CA GLY A 163 5.98 16.68 1.14
C GLY A 163 4.59 16.06 1.22
N LYS A 164 4.08 15.65 0.04
CA LYS A 164 2.80 14.93 -0.07
C LYS A 164 3.04 13.45 -0.28
N SER A 165 2.39 12.64 0.51
CA SER A 165 2.41 11.19 0.37
C SER A 165 1.62 10.73 -0.86
N VAL A 166 1.86 9.50 -1.30
CA VAL A 166 1.19 8.92 -2.48
C VAL A 166 0.57 7.58 -2.11
N LEU A 167 -0.72 7.44 -2.42
CA LEU A 167 -1.43 6.17 -2.39
C LEU A 167 -1.56 5.64 -3.82
N LEU A 168 -1.01 4.46 -4.10
CA LEU A 168 -1.18 3.75 -5.38
C LEU A 168 -2.07 2.54 -5.14
N ASP A 169 -3.32 2.60 -5.59
CA ASP A 169 -4.28 1.51 -5.41
C ASP A 169 -4.40 0.68 -6.69
N HIS A 170 -3.75 -0.48 -6.70
CA HIS A 170 -3.85 -1.49 -7.76
C HIS A 170 -4.85 -2.60 -7.44
N ALA A 171 -5.56 -2.46 -6.31
CA ALA A 171 -6.41 -3.51 -5.75
C ALA A 171 -7.90 -3.12 -5.70
N GLY A 172 -8.25 -1.87 -6.06
CA GLY A 172 -9.62 -1.38 -6.02
C GLY A 172 -10.14 -1.08 -4.61
N ASN A 173 -9.25 -0.95 -3.64
CA ASN A 173 -9.62 -0.70 -2.25
C ASN A 173 -10.24 0.69 -2.06
N VAL A 174 -9.73 1.71 -2.77
CA VAL A 174 -10.28 3.08 -2.73
C VAL A 174 -11.70 3.11 -3.29
N SER A 175 -11.95 2.44 -4.42
CA SER A 175 -13.32 2.31 -4.97
C SER A 175 -14.30 1.66 -4.00
N LYS A 176 -13.81 0.76 -3.16
CA LYS A 176 -14.63 0.01 -2.21
C LYS A 176 -14.84 0.72 -0.90
N HIS A 177 -13.80 1.32 -0.35
CA HIS A 177 -13.76 1.86 1.00
C HIS A 177 -13.82 3.38 1.06
N GLY A 178 -13.63 4.08 -0.06
CA GLY A 178 -13.41 5.52 -0.11
C GLY A 178 -11.98 5.92 0.20
N LEU A 179 -11.71 7.21 0.28
CA LEU A 179 -10.41 7.74 0.66
C LEU A 179 -10.15 7.58 2.16
N PRO A 180 -8.87 7.51 2.60
CA PRO A 180 -8.54 7.35 4.03
C PRO A 180 -9.09 8.45 4.94
N ASP A 181 -9.27 9.67 4.43
CA ASP A 181 -9.74 10.84 5.16
C ASP A 181 -11.24 11.16 4.97
N ASP A 182 -11.97 10.31 4.25
CA ASP A 182 -13.42 10.45 4.13
C ASP A 182 -14.10 10.42 5.50
N ASP A 183 -15.09 11.29 5.68
CA ASP A 183 -15.94 11.27 6.87
C ASP A 183 -16.72 9.96 6.97
N ARG A 184 -16.57 9.28 8.10
CA ARG A 184 -17.22 7.99 8.38
C ARG A 184 -17.99 8.04 9.69
N GLU A 185 -19.22 7.54 9.65
CA GLU A 185 -19.98 7.28 10.88
C GLU A 185 -19.46 5.98 11.52
N TRP A 186 -18.74 6.10 12.62
CA TRP A 186 -18.24 4.95 13.37
C TRP A 186 -19.31 4.44 14.33
N SER A 187 -19.70 3.17 14.21
CA SER A 187 -20.68 2.51 15.06
C SER A 187 -20.22 1.12 15.45
N LEU A 188 -20.45 0.72 16.70
CA LEU A 188 -20.21 -0.64 17.19
C LEU A 188 -21.20 -1.66 16.61
N GLU A 189 -22.34 -1.20 16.08
CA GLU A 189 -23.39 -2.04 15.50
C GLU A 189 -23.20 -2.29 13.98
N GLY A 190 -22.10 -1.75 13.41
CA GLY A 190 -21.83 -1.78 11.97
C GLY A 190 -22.55 -0.67 11.20
N VAL A 191 -21.97 -0.23 10.10
CA VAL A 191 -22.49 0.84 9.24
C VAL A 191 -23.13 0.25 7.99
N LYS A 192 -24.34 0.71 7.64
CA LYS A 192 -24.90 0.47 6.30
C LYS A 192 -24.04 1.20 5.28
N LYS A 193 -23.34 0.45 4.42
CA LYS A 193 -22.48 1.04 3.38
C LYS A 193 -23.30 1.92 2.44
N LYS A 194 -22.98 3.21 2.35
CA LYS A 194 -23.38 4.04 1.22
C LYS A 194 -22.39 3.78 0.08
N PRO A 195 -22.85 3.64 -1.18
CA PRO A 195 -21.94 3.57 -2.31
C PRO A 195 -21.12 4.87 -2.37
N VAL A 196 -19.80 4.74 -2.47
CA VAL A 196 -18.90 5.88 -2.65
C VAL A 196 -18.77 6.13 -4.15
N GLU A 197 -19.25 7.27 -4.64
CA GLU A 197 -18.96 7.73 -5.99
C GLU A 197 -17.56 8.38 -5.99
N ILE A 198 -16.57 7.67 -6.50
CA ILE A 198 -15.22 8.22 -6.70
C ILE A 198 -15.10 8.64 -8.16
N VAL A 199 -14.84 9.91 -8.38
CA VAL A 199 -14.58 10.46 -9.71
C VAL A 199 -13.08 10.49 -9.94
N TYR A 200 -12.62 9.68 -10.88
CA TYR A 200 -11.20 9.67 -11.27
C TYR A 200 -10.93 10.70 -12.35
N CYS A 201 -9.82 11.42 -12.23
CA CYS A 201 -9.32 12.25 -13.32
C CYS A 201 -8.95 11.38 -14.52
N GLN A 202 -9.61 11.59 -15.66
CA GLN A 202 -9.37 10.80 -16.87
C GLN A 202 -7.95 11.00 -17.45
N GLY A 203 -7.27 12.09 -17.09
CA GLY A 203 -5.94 12.38 -17.58
C GLY A 203 -4.79 11.80 -16.75
N CYS A 204 -4.95 11.72 -15.42
CA CYS A 204 -3.86 11.31 -14.51
C CYS A 204 -4.25 10.21 -13.51
N GLY A 205 -5.51 9.75 -13.49
CA GLY A 205 -6.00 8.72 -12.58
C GLY A 205 -6.09 9.14 -11.11
N ALA A 206 -5.93 10.42 -10.78
CA ALA A 206 -6.13 10.90 -9.42
C ALA A 206 -7.61 10.79 -9.01
N ALA A 207 -7.88 10.30 -7.78
CA ALA A 207 -9.20 10.26 -7.17
C ALA A 207 -9.49 11.56 -6.42
#